data_3d4271502066a326a77eee6c0e1f7777
#
_entry.id   3d4271502066a326a77eee6c0e1f7777
#
_cell.length_a   1.000
_cell.length_b   1.000
_cell.length_c   1.000
_cell.angle_alpha   90.00
_cell.angle_beta   90.00
_cell.angle_gamma   90.00
#
_symmetry.space_group_name_H-M   'P 1'
#
loop_
_entity.id
_entity.type
_entity.pdbx_description
1 polymer ?
#
loop_
_entity_poly.entity_id
_entity_poly.type
_entity_poly.pdbx_seq_one_letter_code
_entity_poly.pdbx_strand_id
1 'polypeptide(L)'
;MRIETVPVDRDLLGESPIWDDRAEALYWSDQLGKRVRRFAPATGAYREWQVPKLLGSIALTEDDNELLVVLADGLYKLDLTSGQCDCLIEIPQPRPGVRLNEGRCDPAGRLIAASVVTDGGDAVGTIYRFSGNGKIELLREGMVIPNAVCFNLAGDKFYYACSRAGIITVRDYERGGSVLGEERNFVDVRPYGRAPDGATVDAEDCLWVALIMSGLILRFRPDGTLDKKIECPAPHPSSVAFGGPALDTLYVTTVRETGMLIKSDEPASGSILAIRGLDVRGVPERRFRLTTRDESTAKQVHTVN
;
A
#
# COMPACT_ATOMS: atom_id res chain seq x y z
N MET A 1 20.56 13.99 -7.13
CA MET A 1 19.82 13.06 -6.27
C MET A 1 20.50 12.97 -4.91
N ARG A 2 19.72 13.04 -3.81
CA ARG A 2 20.16 12.93 -2.42
C ARG A 2 19.21 12.00 -1.68
N ILE A 3 19.75 11.08 -0.87
CA ILE A 3 18.99 10.16 -0.01
C ILE A 3 19.31 10.50 1.44
N GLU A 4 18.28 10.70 2.24
CA GLU A 4 18.38 11.05 3.66
C GLU A 4 17.48 10.15 4.49
N THR A 5 17.89 9.83 5.70
CA THR A 5 17.03 9.18 6.68
C THR A 5 16.12 10.20 7.35
N VAL A 6 14.82 9.94 7.38
CA VAL A 6 13.87 10.73 8.16
C VAL A 6 14.16 10.52 9.65
N PRO A 7 14.21 11.58 10.48
CA PRO A 7 14.63 11.48 11.88
C PRO A 7 13.49 10.95 12.79
N VAL A 8 13.13 9.70 12.60
CA VAL A 8 12.12 8.96 13.37
C VAL A 8 12.65 7.60 13.80
N ASP A 9 11.99 6.96 14.74
CA ASP A 9 12.35 5.61 15.18
C ASP A 9 12.20 4.59 14.05
N ARG A 10 13.08 3.58 14.04
CA ARG A 10 13.07 2.52 13.06
C ARG A 10 11.91 1.58 13.28
N ASP A 11 11.30 1.15 12.18
CA ASP A 11 10.25 0.14 12.14
C ASP A 11 10.81 -1.28 12.25
N LEU A 12 9.95 -2.23 12.61
CA LEU A 12 10.20 -3.63 12.34
C LEU A 12 9.94 -3.90 10.85
N LEU A 13 8.76 -3.57 10.38
CA LEU A 13 8.31 -3.75 9.02
C LEU A 13 7.58 -2.48 8.56
N GLY A 14 8.37 -1.49 8.12
CA GLY A 14 7.83 -0.26 7.55
C GLY A 14 7.16 -0.54 6.21
N GLU A 15 5.93 -0.04 6.00
CA GLU A 15 5.11 -0.30 4.82
C GLU A 15 4.09 0.81 4.54
N SER A 16 3.47 0.74 3.36
CA SER A 16 2.32 1.57 2.96
C SER A 16 2.51 3.06 3.24
N PRO A 17 3.61 3.68 2.80
CA PRO A 17 3.78 5.12 2.94
C PRO A 17 2.73 5.84 2.09
N ILE A 18 2.11 6.86 2.67
CA ILE A 18 1.17 7.76 1.99
C ILE A 18 1.43 9.20 2.42
N TRP A 19 1.33 10.11 1.48
CA TRP A 19 1.44 11.54 1.76
C TRP A 19 0.04 12.17 1.81
N ASP A 20 -0.27 12.78 2.94
CA ASP A 20 -1.46 13.61 3.08
C ASP A 20 -1.12 15.04 2.66
N ASP A 21 -1.64 15.46 1.53
CA ASP A 21 -1.45 16.78 0.95
C ASP A 21 -2.18 17.90 1.72
N ARG A 22 -3.25 17.56 2.47
CA ARG A 22 -3.98 18.52 3.31
C ARG A 22 -3.25 18.77 4.63
N ALA A 23 -2.71 17.70 5.25
CA ALA A 23 -1.98 17.78 6.51
C ALA A 23 -0.48 18.01 6.34
N GLU A 24 0.03 18.07 5.09
CA GLU A 24 1.45 18.14 4.72
C GLU A 24 2.31 17.15 5.55
N ALA A 25 1.87 15.91 5.64
CA ALA A 25 2.47 14.89 6.46
C ALA A 25 2.55 13.53 5.76
N LEU A 26 3.64 12.82 6.06
CA LEU A 26 3.80 11.42 5.71
C LEU A 26 3.17 10.54 6.78
N TYR A 27 2.32 9.61 6.35
CA TYR A 27 1.84 8.50 7.17
C TYR A 27 2.42 7.20 6.64
N TRP A 28 2.63 6.21 7.51
CA TRP A 28 3.04 4.86 7.13
C TRP A 28 2.67 3.84 8.20
N SER A 29 2.80 2.57 7.89
CA SER A 29 2.57 1.47 8.83
C SER A 29 3.89 0.85 9.29
N ASP A 30 4.04 0.59 10.59
CA ASP A 30 4.92 -0.46 11.10
C ASP A 30 4.08 -1.71 11.34
N GLN A 31 4.04 -2.60 10.34
CA GLN A 31 3.10 -3.72 10.32
C GLN A 31 3.25 -4.65 11.52
N LEU A 32 4.49 -5.06 11.83
CA LEU A 32 4.78 -5.94 12.97
C LEU A 32 4.75 -5.20 14.31
N GLY A 33 5.14 -3.92 14.32
CA GLY A 33 5.01 -3.04 15.48
C GLY A 33 3.56 -2.69 15.81
N LYS A 34 2.62 -2.99 14.90
CA LYS A 34 1.19 -2.68 15.00
C LYS A 34 0.95 -1.19 15.23
N ARG A 35 1.61 -0.34 14.46
CA ARG A 35 1.54 1.11 14.61
C ARG A 35 1.30 1.78 13.27
N VAL A 36 0.41 2.77 13.30
CA VAL A 36 0.35 3.82 12.29
C VAL A 36 1.23 4.96 12.78
N ARG A 37 2.06 5.50 11.90
CA ARG A 37 3.00 6.57 12.20
C ARG A 37 2.78 7.76 11.30
N ARG A 38 3.11 8.95 11.80
CA ARG A 38 2.98 10.22 11.09
C ARG A 38 4.22 11.08 11.34
N PHE A 39 4.70 11.72 10.29
CA PHE A 39 5.77 12.71 10.36
C PHE A 39 5.44 13.93 9.50
N ALA A 40 5.53 15.12 10.06
CA ALA A 40 5.37 16.39 9.36
C ALA A 40 6.75 17.05 9.14
N PRO A 41 7.31 16.98 7.93
CA PRO A 41 8.70 17.45 7.69
C PRO A 41 8.91 18.92 7.97
N ALA A 42 7.91 19.77 7.75
CA ALA A 42 8.02 21.21 7.97
C ALA A 42 8.24 21.60 9.44
N THR A 43 7.72 20.82 10.37
CA THR A 43 7.77 21.09 11.82
C THR A 43 8.62 20.10 12.59
N GLY A 44 8.95 18.94 11.99
CA GLY A 44 9.56 17.81 12.67
C GLY A 44 8.57 17.05 13.58
N ALA A 45 7.28 17.40 13.56
CA ALA A 45 6.29 16.77 14.43
C ALA A 45 6.09 15.29 14.06
N TYR A 46 6.24 14.44 15.06
CA TYR A 46 6.06 13.00 14.96
C TYR A 46 4.94 12.54 15.89
N ARG A 47 4.15 11.58 15.41
CA ARG A 47 3.08 10.95 16.19
C ARG A 47 2.89 9.50 15.75
N GLU A 48 2.46 8.65 16.69
CA GLU A 48 2.10 7.26 16.41
C GLU A 48 0.81 6.84 17.13
N TRP A 49 0.13 5.84 16.56
CA TRP A 49 -1.08 5.22 17.11
C TRP A 49 -0.91 3.71 17.10
N GLN A 50 -1.14 3.09 18.26
CA GLN A 50 -1.15 1.64 18.38
C GLN A 50 -2.46 1.08 17.85
N VAL A 51 -2.40 0.00 17.06
CA VAL A 51 -3.58 -0.73 16.57
C VAL A 51 -3.66 -2.14 17.17
N PRO A 52 -4.85 -2.74 17.27
CA PRO A 52 -5.03 -3.98 18.06
C PRO A 52 -4.43 -5.23 17.42
N LYS A 53 -4.26 -5.27 16.09
CA LYS A 53 -3.83 -6.45 15.33
C LYS A 53 -2.66 -6.12 14.42
N LEU A 54 -2.08 -7.13 13.76
CA LEU A 54 -1.08 -6.89 12.70
C LEU A 54 -1.68 -5.96 11.66
N LEU A 55 -0.90 -4.95 11.30
CA LEU A 55 -1.29 -3.95 10.33
C LEU A 55 -0.86 -4.41 8.93
N GLY A 56 -1.70 -4.20 7.95
CA GLY A 56 -1.36 -4.36 6.54
C GLY A 56 -1.03 -3.00 5.94
N SER A 57 -2.05 -2.28 5.54
CA SER A 57 -1.91 -0.98 4.88
C SER A 57 -2.81 0.08 5.52
N ILE A 58 -2.64 1.30 5.04
CA ILE A 58 -3.45 2.45 5.47
C ILE A 58 -3.93 3.22 4.24
N ALA A 59 -5.03 3.94 4.38
CA ALA A 59 -5.52 4.85 3.35
C ALA A 59 -6.09 6.11 3.99
N LEU A 60 -5.89 7.25 3.31
CA LEU A 60 -6.54 8.50 3.67
C LEU A 60 -8.05 8.38 3.45
N THR A 61 -8.84 9.07 4.25
CA THR A 61 -10.28 9.20 4.06
C THR A 61 -10.63 10.65 3.67
N GLU A 62 -11.90 10.92 3.42
CA GLU A 62 -12.35 12.31 3.19
C GLU A 62 -12.39 13.12 4.50
N ASP A 63 -12.40 12.48 5.66
CA ASP A 63 -12.25 13.12 6.97
C ASP A 63 -10.78 13.18 7.37
N ASP A 64 -10.25 14.39 7.57
CA ASP A 64 -8.84 14.63 7.91
C ASP A 64 -8.46 14.13 9.32
N ASN A 65 -9.43 13.76 10.17
CA ASN A 65 -9.21 13.17 11.47
C ASN A 65 -9.29 11.65 11.49
N GLU A 66 -9.48 11.00 10.35
CA GLU A 66 -9.66 9.56 10.24
C GLU A 66 -8.72 8.94 9.21
N LEU A 67 -8.22 7.75 9.52
CA LEU A 67 -7.59 6.87 8.53
C LEU A 67 -8.40 5.56 8.43
N LEU A 68 -8.47 5.04 7.22
CA LEU A 68 -8.81 3.64 7.03
C LEU A 68 -7.55 2.81 7.26
N VAL A 69 -7.64 1.80 8.13
CA VAL A 69 -6.53 0.88 8.39
C VAL A 69 -6.96 -0.54 8.04
N VAL A 70 -6.11 -1.23 7.30
CA VAL A 70 -6.27 -2.64 6.93
C VAL A 70 -5.53 -3.46 7.98
N LEU A 71 -6.26 -4.12 8.87
CA LEU A 71 -5.67 -5.04 9.83
C LEU A 71 -5.73 -6.48 9.30
N ALA A 72 -5.09 -7.39 9.99
CA ALA A 72 -4.92 -8.78 9.54
C ALA A 72 -6.22 -9.46 9.06
N ASP A 73 -7.36 -9.08 9.61
CA ASP A 73 -8.65 -9.73 9.45
C ASP A 73 -9.79 -8.78 9.02
N GLY A 74 -9.48 -7.56 8.62
CA GLY A 74 -10.55 -6.64 8.21
C GLY A 74 -10.13 -5.21 7.98
N LEU A 75 -11.12 -4.38 7.72
CA LEU A 75 -10.99 -2.93 7.61
C LEU A 75 -11.45 -2.27 8.90
N TYR A 76 -10.68 -1.30 9.33
CA TYR A 76 -10.93 -0.56 10.57
C TYR A 76 -10.81 0.94 10.30
N LYS A 77 -11.51 1.72 11.09
CA LYS A 77 -11.39 3.16 11.14
C LYS A 77 -10.53 3.53 12.35
N LEU A 78 -9.48 4.30 12.12
CA LEU A 78 -8.64 4.87 13.17
C LEU A 78 -8.95 6.36 13.31
N ASP A 79 -9.46 6.75 14.48
CA ASP A 79 -9.62 8.16 14.85
C ASP A 79 -8.27 8.72 15.29
N LEU A 80 -7.77 9.72 14.59
CA LEU A 80 -6.45 10.31 14.82
C LEU A 80 -6.39 11.21 16.06
N THR A 81 -7.55 11.59 16.63
CA THR A 81 -7.62 12.42 17.83
C THR A 81 -7.56 11.55 19.07
N SER A 82 -8.44 10.56 19.17
CA SER A 82 -8.56 9.67 20.34
C SER A 82 -7.63 8.44 20.26
N GLY A 83 -7.24 8.01 19.06
CA GLY A 83 -6.53 6.75 18.83
C GLY A 83 -7.46 5.53 18.85
N GLN A 84 -8.78 5.73 18.91
CA GLN A 84 -9.74 4.63 18.84
C GLN A 84 -9.71 3.98 17.47
N CYS A 85 -9.73 2.64 17.43
CA CYS A 85 -9.65 1.84 16.22
C CYS A 85 -10.86 0.89 16.16
N ASP A 86 -11.85 1.25 15.34
CA ASP A 86 -13.14 0.57 15.25
C ASP A 86 -13.22 -0.31 14.01
N CYS A 87 -13.72 -1.55 14.16
CA CYS A 87 -13.93 -2.46 13.05
C CYS A 87 -15.12 -1.98 12.19
N LEU A 88 -14.87 -1.82 10.90
CA LEU A 88 -15.90 -1.53 9.89
C LEU A 88 -16.38 -2.80 9.20
N ILE A 89 -15.46 -3.68 8.82
CA ILE A 89 -15.72 -4.89 8.06
C ILE A 89 -14.75 -5.97 8.49
N GLU A 90 -15.24 -7.09 8.99
CA GLU A 90 -14.45 -8.31 9.19
C GLU A 90 -14.39 -9.14 7.91
N ILE A 91 -13.22 -9.69 7.62
CA ILE A 91 -12.96 -10.53 6.45
C ILE A 91 -12.31 -11.81 6.94
N PRO A 92 -13.10 -12.88 7.11
CA PRO A 92 -12.57 -14.17 7.50
C PRO A 92 -11.48 -14.63 6.54
N GLN A 93 -10.29 -14.90 7.05
CA GLN A 93 -9.22 -15.45 6.24
C GLN A 93 -9.44 -16.95 6.02
N PRO A 94 -9.03 -17.51 4.87
CA PRO A 94 -9.33 -18.89 4.51
C PRO A 94 -8.68 -19.91 5.46
N ARG A 95 -7.59 -19.55 6.11
CA ARG A 95 -6.89 -20.38 7.11
C ARG A 95 -5.91 -19.55 7.94
N PRO A 96 -5.40 -20.06 9.07
CA PRO A 96 -4.24 -19.50 9.78
C PRO A 96 -3.06 -19.32 8.81
N GLY A 97 -2.22 -18.30 9.04
CA GLY A 97 -1.09 -17.97 8.17
C GLY A 97 -1.48 -17.15 6.93
N VAL A 98 -2.74 -16.73 6.80
CA VAL A 98 -3.18 -15.75 5.80
C VAL A 98 -3.68 -14.50 6.52
N ARG A 99 -3.30 -13.32 6.03
CA ARG A 99 -3.76 -12.04 6.56
C ARG A 99 -3.88 -10.99 5.45
N LEU A 100 -4.69 -9.98 5.67
CA LEU A 100 -4.63 -8.80 4.82
C LEU A 100 -3.29 -8.09 4.96
N ASN A 101 -2.82 -7.49 3.89
CA ASN A 101 -1.50 -6.88 3.78
C ASN A 101 -1.55 -5.55 3.04
N GLU A 102 -1.18 -5.54 1.76
CA GLU A 102 -1.13 -4.33 0.96
C GLU A 102 -2.51 -3.81 0.58
N GLY A 103 -2.62 -2.50 0.40
CA GLY A 103 -3.85 -1.89 -0.13
C GLY A 103 -3.64 -0.44 -0.55
N ARG A 104 -4.45 -0.02 -1.52
CA ARG A 104 -4.48 1.35 -2.03
C ARG A 104 -5.88 1.70 -2.55
N CYS A 105 -6.23 2.98 -2.49
CA CYS A 105 -7.49 3.46 -3.05
C CYS A 105 -7.47 3.49 -4.58
N ASP A 106 -8.57 3.03 -5.16
CA ASP A 106 -8.78 3.10 -6.60
C ASP A 106 -9.25 4.50 -7.05
N PRO A 107 -9.36 4.75 -8.37
CA PRO A 107 -9.81 6.04 -8.90
C PRO A 107 -11.22 6.48 -8.48
N ALA A 108 -12.04 5.57 -7.98
CA ALA A 108 -13.40 5.86 -7.51
C ALA A 108 -13.48 6.04 -5.98
N GLY A 109 -12.35 5.95 -5.26
CA GLY A 109 -12.28 6.05 -3.81
C GLY A 109 -12.71 4.78 -3.09
N ARG A 110 -12.59 3.61 -3.74
CA ARG A 110 -12.75 2.30 -3.13
C ARG A 110 -11.38 1.76 -2.73
N LEU A 111 -11.28 0.98 -1.67
CA LEU A 111 -10.02 0.35 -1.29
C LEU A 111 -9.83 -0.95 -2.07
N ILE A 112 -8.68 -1.10 -2.70
CA ILE A 112 -8.16 -2.41 -3.11
C ILE A 112 -7.26 -2.90 -1.99
N ALA A 113 -7.51 -4.09 -1.45
CA ALA A 113 -6.62 -4.70 -0.47
C ALA A 113 -6.37 -6.17 -0.79
N ALA A 114 -5.16 -6.61 -0.50
CA ALA A 114 -4.68 -7.94 -0.82
C ALA A 114 -4.35 -8.72 0.45
N SER A 115 -4.53 -10.05 0.42
CA SER A 115 -4.11 -10.93 1.49
C SER A 115 -2.83 -11.69 1.13
N VAL A 116 -1.93 -11.84 2.10
CA VAL A 116 -0.65 -12.52 1.97
C VAL A 116 -0.67 -13.85 2.71
N VAL A 117 0.00 -14.84 2.12
CA VAL A 117 0.29 -16.15 2.76
C VAL A 117 1.65 -16.06 3.45
N THR A 118 1.65 -16.09 4.78
CA THR A 118 2.85 -15.83 5.59
C THR A 118 3.66 -17.09 5.97
N ASP A 119 3.08 -18.26 5.81
CA ASP A 119 3.69 -19.57 6.18
C ASP A 119 4.28 -20.32 4.98
N GLY A 120 4.31 -19.70 3.79
CA GLY A 120 4.83 -20.33 2.58
C GLY A 120 3.95 -21.43 1.99
N GLY A 121 2.73 -21.61 2.52
CA GLY A 121 1.77 -22.62 2.06
C GLY A 121 1.14 -22.32 0.68
N ASP A 122 0.01 -22.96 0.44
CA ASP A 122 -0.71 -22.87 -0.83
C ASP A 122 -1.09 -21.43 -1.19
N ALA A 123 -1.15 -21.15 -2.48
CA ALA A 123 -1.48 -19.84 -3.02
C ALA A 123 -2.99 -19.53 -2.88
N VAL A 124 -3.40 -19.19 -1.66
CA VAL A 124 -4.79 -18.83 -1.31
C VAL A 124 -4.98 -17.34 -1.06
N GLY A 125 -3.94 -16.53 -1.26
CA GLY A 125 -4.01 -15.07 -1.17
C GLY A 125 -4.87 -14.48 -2.28
N THR A 126 -5.53 -13.38 -1.97
CA THR A 126 -6.57 -12.75 -2.77
C THR A 126 -6.36 -11.25 -2.88
N ILE A 127 -6.93 -10.66 -3.91
CA ILE A 127 -7.11 -9.20 -4.02
C ILE A 127 -8.60 -8.91 -4.00
N TYR A 128 -9.02 -8.06 -3.08
CA TYR A 128 -10.38 -7.60 -2.91
C TYR A 128 -10.54 -6.12 -3.25
N ARG A 129 -11.74 -5.71 -3.58
CA ARG A 129 -12.17 -4.33 -3.67
C ARG A 129 -13.29 -4.07 -2.66
N PHE A 130 -13.09 -3.05 -1.85
CA PHE A 130 -14.01 -2.64 -0.79
C PHE A 130 -14.60 -1.28 -1.11
N SER A 131 -15.92 -1.20 -1.16
CA SER A 131 -16.64 0.05 -1.36
C SER A 131 -17.13 0.60 -0.01
N GLY A 132 -17.27 1.92 0.09
CA GLY A 132 -17.67 2.59 1.32
C GLY A 132 -19.08 2.23 1.83
N ASN A 133 -19.92 1.59 0.99
CA ASN A 133 -21.21 1.05 1.40
C ASN A 133 -21.13 -0.38 1.97
N GLY A 134 -19.93 -0.92 2.16
CA GLY A 134 -19.70 -2.26 2.68
C GLY A 134 -19.70 -3.38 1.64
N LYS A 135 -19.82 -3.08 0.33
CA LYS A 135 -19.70 -4.10 -0.73
C LYS A 135 -18.26 -4.59 -0.83
N ILE A 136 -18.07 -5.91 -0.90
CA ILE A 136 -16.79 -6.58 -1.12
C ILE A 136 -16.86 -7.31 -2.44
N GLU A 137 -15.82 -7.14 -3.28
CA GLU A 137 -15.71 -7.82 -4.56
C GLU A 137 -14.35 -8.51 -4.64
N LEU A 138 -14.36 -9.78 -5.04
CA LEU A 138 -13.14 -10.54 -5.32
C LEU A 138 -12.62 -10.16 -6.70
N LEU A 139 -11.39 -9.68 -6.78
CA LEU A 139 -10.75 -9.28 -8.05
C LEU A 139 -9.78 -10.34 -8.57
N ARG A 140 -9.08 -11.03 -7.67
CA ARG A 140 -8.07 -12.04 -8.00
C ARG A 140 -7.88 -12.98 -6.81
N GLU A 141 -7.64 -14.24 -7.10
CA GLU A 141 -7.28 -15.29 -6.11
C GLU A 141 -6.08 -16.11 -6.60
N GLY A 142 -5.59 -17.01 -5.77
CA GLY A 142 -4.51 -17.91 -6.14
C GLY A 142 -3.13 -17.23 -6.14
N MET A 143 -2.90 -16.30 -5.22
CA MET A 143 -1.62 -15.62 -5.05
C MET A 143 -0.97 -16.00 -3.72
N VAL A 144 0.35 -15.84 -3.61
CA VAL A 144 1.08 -16.06 -2.34
C VAL A 144 1.35 -14.72 -1.66
N ILE A 145 1.98 -13.80 -2.36
CA ILE A 145 2.38 -12.49 -1.84
C ILE A 145 2.00 -11.44 -2.88
N PRO A 146 0.71 -11.06 -2.96
CA PRO A 146 0.28 -9.97 -3.83
C PRO A 146 0.77 -8.63 -3.29
N ASN A 147 1.38 -7.82 -4.17
CA ASN A 147 1.98 -6.51 -3.89
C ASN A 147 1.88 -5.60 -5.11
N ALA A 148 2.53 -4.43 -5.06
CA ALA A 148 2.59 -3.42 -6.12
C ALA A 148 1.21 -2.92 -6.58
N VAL A 149 0.25 -2.87 -5.65
CA VAL A 149 -1.13 -2.41 -5.93
C VAL A 149 -1.12 -0.91 -6.21
N CYS A 150 -1.31 -0.53 -7.47
CA CYS A 150 -1.43 0.87 -7.86
C CYS A 150 -2.18 1.06 -9.18
N PHE A 151 -2.39 2.31 -9.57
CA PHE A 151 -3.15 2.69 -10.75
C PHE A 151 -2.38 3.74 -11.53
N ASN A 152 -2.53 3.73 -12.87
CA ASN A 152 -2.01 4.81 -13.69
C ASN A 152 -2.79 6.13 -13.46
N LEU A 153 -2.29 7.23 -14.02
CA LEU A 153 -2.89 8.56 -13.84
C LEU A 153 -4.33 8.62 -14.35
N ALA A 154 -4.59 8.06 -15.52
CA ALA A 154 -5.93 8.01 -16.09
C ALA A 154 -6.89 7.17 -15.24
N GLY A 155 -6.37 6.26 -14.41
CA GLY A 155 -7.14 5.33 -13.59
C GLY A 155 -7.85 4.26 -14.40
N ASP A 156 -7.34 3.98 -15.59
CA ASP A 156 -7.84 2.93 -16.50
C ASP A 156 -6.92 1.71 -16.58
N LYS A 157 -5.81 1.70 -15.84
CA LYS A 157 -4.90 0.58 -15.66
C LYS A 157 -4.72 0.28 -14.18
N PHE A 158 -4.81 -0.98 -13.84
CA PHE A 158 -4.56 -1.54 -12.51
C PHE A 158 -3.31 -2.39 -12.56
N TYR A 159 -2.30 -2.03 -11.76
CA TYR A 159 -1.07 -2.77 -11.60
C TYR A 159 -1.08 -3.55 -10.29
N TYR A 160 -0.50 -4.73 -10.32
CA TYR A 160 -0.21 -5.54 -9.13
C TYR A 160 0.89 -6.56 -9.46
N ALA A 161 1.51 -7.12 -8.45
CA ALA A 161 2.51 -8.17 -8.60
C ALA A 161 2.24 -9.33 -7.65
N CYS A 162 2.77 -10.49 -7.99
CA CYS A 162 3.10 -11.51 -7.00
C CYS A 162 4.60 -11.47 -6.77
N SER A 163 5.05 -11.04 -5.58
CA SER A 163 6.48 -10.87 -5.26
C SER A 163 7.28 -12.12 -5.57
N ARG A 164 6.70 -13.29 -5.38
CA ARG A 164 7.34 -14.59 -5.64
C ARG A 164 7.59 -14.84 -7.13
N ALA A 165 6.70 -14.35 -8.00
CA ALA A 165 6.81 -14.53 -9.45
C ALA A 165 7.81 -13.56 -10.08
N GLY A 166 8.03 -12.38 -9.49
CA GLY A 166 8.89 -11.34 -10.05
C GLY A 166 8.32 -10.69 -11.31
N ILE A 167 7.00 -10.70 -11.46
CA ILE A 167 6.28 -10.12 -12.59
C ILE A 167 5.27 -9.10 -12.07
N ILE A 168 5.32 -7.91 -12.64
CA ILE A 168 4.27 -6.91 -12.45
C ILE A 168 3.25 -7.13 -13.57
N THR A 169 2.00 -7.29 -13.16
CA THR A 169 0.84 -7.52 -14.04
C THR A 169 0.07 -6.23 -14.21
N VAL A 170 -0.52 -6.02 -15.37
CA VAL A 170 -1.45 -4.93 -15.66
C VAL A 170 -2.77 -5.46 -16.18
N ARG A 171 -3.86 -4.83 -15.78
CA ARG A 171 -5.22 -5.06 -16.30
C ARG A 171 -5.86 -3.74 -16.67
N ASP A 172 -6.70 -3.76 -17.69
CA ASP A 172 -7.59 -2.63 -17.93
C ASP A 172 -8.58 -2.53 -16.77
N TYR A 173 -8.83 -1.30 -16.33
CA TYR A 173 -9.64 -1.01 -15.16
C TYR A 173 -10.73 0.00 -15.49
N GLU A 174 -11.97 -0.39 -15.29
CA GLU A 174 -13.10 0.50 -15.50
C GLU A 174 -13.32 1.37 -14.26
N ARG A 175 -13.12 2.69 -14.39
CA ARG A 175 -13.38 3.65 -13.33
C ARG A 175 -14.86 3.60 -12.93
N GLY A 176 -15.14 3.19 -11.69
CA GLY A 176 -16.51 3.02 -11.18
C GLY A 176 -17.21 1.73 -11.57
N GLY A 177 -16.67 0.94 -12.52
CA GLY A 177 -17.19 -0.33 -12.92
C GLY A 177 -16.72 -1.52 -12.08
N SER A 178 -17.25 -2.69 -12.39
CA SER A 178 -16.87 -3.96 -11.76
C SER A 178 -15.97 -4.82 -12.66
N VAL A 179 -15.80 -4.43 -13.92
CA VAL A 179 -15.11 -5.24 -14.92
C VAL A 179 -13.60 -4.94 -14.86
N LEU A 180 -12.81 -6.01 -14.77
CA LEU A 180 -11.38 -6.00 -15.01
C LEU A 180 -11.10 -6.62 -16.37
N GLY A 181 -10.24 -6.00 -17.17
CA GLY A 181 -9.72 -6.57 -18.40
C GLY A 181 -8.87 -7.82 -18.16
N GLU A 182 -8.36 -8.41 -19.23
CA GLU A 182 -7.46 -9.56 -19.16
C GLU A 182 -6.13 -9.20 -18.48
N GLU A 183 -5.51 -10.19 -17.82
CA GLU A 183 -4.19 -10.07 -17.23
C GLU A 183 -3.11 -10.04 -18.32
N ARG A 184 -2.22 -9.08 -18.25
CA ARG A 184 -1.05 -8.97 -19.14
C ARG A 184 0.19 -8.72 -18.29
N ASN A 185 1.32 -9.30 -18.67
CA ASN A 185 2.59 -8.97 -18.08
C ASN A 185 2.93 -7.52 -18.47
N PHE A 186 3.17 -6.67 -17.48
CA PHE A 186 3.65 -5.32 -17.69
C PHE A 186 5.20 -5.33 -17.73
N VAL A 187 5.81 -5.84 -16.66
CA VAL A 187 7.28 -5.92 -16.55
C VAL A 187 7.70 -7.20 -15.84
N ASP A 188 8.73 -7.84 -16.38
CA ASP A 188 9.51 -8.86 -15.68
C ASP A 188 10.68 -8.18 -14.96
N VAL A 189 10.65 -8.14 -13.61
CA VAL A 189 11.69 -7.49 -12.83
C VAL A 189 12.87 -8.42 -12.49
N ARG A 190 12.77 -9.72 -12.80
CA ARG A 190 13.82 -10.71 -12.48
C ARG A 190 15.22 -10.39 -13.03
N PRO A 191 15.38 -9.73 -14.22
CA PRO A 191 16.68 -9.27 -14.68
C PRO A 191 17.34 -8.20 -13.80
N TYR A 192 16.55 -7.48 -13.01
CA TYR A 192 17.03 -6.40 -12.14
C TYR A 192 17.14 -6.83 -10.68
N GLY A 193 16.33 -7.80 -10.26
CA GLY A 193 16.28 -8.26 -8.88
C GLY A 193 15.09 -9.15 -8.61
N ARG A 194 14.69 -9.22 -7.33
CA ARG A 194 13.60 -10.10 -6.89
C ARG A 194 12.62 -9.39 -5.99
N ALA A 195 11.41 -9.98 -5.94
CA ALA A 195 10.33 -9.63 -5.04
C ALA A 195 9.91 -8.14 -5.18
N PRO A 196 9.19 -7.79 -6.27
CA PRO A 196 8.51 -6.50 -6.33
C PRO A 196 7.55 -6.40 -5.15
N ASP A 197 7.61 -5.25 -4.46
CA ASP A 197 6.86 -4.96 -3.26
C ASP A 197 5.98 -3.73 -3.48
N GLY A 198 5.91 -2.76 -2.59
CA GLY A 198 5.06 -1.59 -2.76
C GLY A 198 5.45 -0.72 -3.96
N ALA A 199 4.46 -0.13 -4.61
CA ALA A 199 4.62 0.66 -5.83
C ALA A 199 3.78 1.94 -5.80
N THR A 200 4.15 2.90 -6.65
CA THR A 200 3.38 4.12 -6.91
C THR A 200 3.58 4.59 -8.35
N VAL A 201 2.78 5.56 -8.79
CA VAL A 201 2.90 6.17 -10.11
C VAL A 201 3.20 7.66 -9.96
N ASP A 202 4.08 8.19 -10.81
CA ASP A 202 4.41 9.61 -10.83
C ASP A 202 3.60 10.42 -11.85
N ALA A 203 3.84 11.74 -11.92
CA ALA A 203 3.12 12.65 -12.81
C ALA A 203 3.42 12.46 -14.31
N GLU A 204 4.41 11.64 -14.66
CA GLU A 204 4.73 11.24 -16.04
C GLU A 204 4.13 9.85 -16.37
N ASP A 205 3.23 9.35 -15.52
CA ASP A 205 2.61 8.02 -15.61
C ASP A 205 3.59 6.85 -15.52
N CYS A 206 4.79 7.08 -14.96
CA CYS A 206 5.79 6.05 -14.76
C CYS A 206 5.58 5.31 -13.44
N LEU A 207 5.69 3.99 -13.48
CA LEU A 207 5.58 3.12 -12.31
C LEU A 207 6.89 3.08 -11.53
N TRP A 208 6.83 3.36 -10.24
CA TRP A 208 7.90 3.16 -9.28
C TRP A 208 7.62 1.95 -8.42
N VAL A 209 8.62 1.09 -8.21
CA VAL A 209 8.48 -0.12 -7.40
C VAL A 209 9.72 -0.39 -6.57
N ALA A 210 9.53 -0.78 -5.32
CA ALA A 210 10.59 -1.31 -4.48
C ALA A 210 10.83 -2.79 -4.78
N LEU A 211 12.09 -3.23 -4.82
CA LEU A 211 12.48 -4.63 -4.87
C LEU A 211 13.09 -5.03 -3.54
N ILE A 212 12.25 -5.56 -2.65
CA ILE A 212 12.58 -5.79 -1.23
C ILE A 212 13.77 -6.75 -1.02
N MET A 213 13.97 -7.72 -1.92
CA MET A 213 15.07 -8.69 -1.82
C MET A 213 16.32 -8.27 -2.57
N SER A 214 16.38 -7.03 -3.09
CA SER A 214 17.47 -6.60 -3.97
C SER A 214 18.03 -5.21 -3.65
N GLY A 215 17.49 -4.53 -2.64
CA GLY A 215 17.94 -3.20 -2.26
C GLY A 215 17.78 -2.15 -3.37
N LEU A 216 16.75 -2.30 -4.21
CA LEU A 216 16.56 -1.48 -5.39
C LEU A 216 15.19 -0.81 -5.41
N ILE A 217 15.16 0.38 -6.00
CA ILE A 217 13.93 1.06 -6.42
C ILE A 217 14.05 1.28 -7.92
N LEU A 218 13.04 0.83 -8.66
CA LEU A 218 13.00 0.93 -10.12
C LEU A 218 11.89 1.85 -10.58
N ARG A 219 12.13 2.58 -11.67
CA ARG A 219 11.13 3.37 -12.39
C ARG A 219 10.94 2.82 -13.78
N PHE A 220 9.72 2.49 -14.15
CA PHE A 220 9.35 2.01 -15.49
C PHE A 220 8.42 2.99 -16.18
N ARG A 221 8.66 3.23 -17.46
CA ARG A 221 7.78 4.01 -18.33
C ARG A 221 6.45 3.28 -18.56
N PRO A 222 5.41 3.96 -19.07
CA PRO A 222 4.11 3.32 -19.36
C PRO A 222 4.18 2.17 -20.37
N ASP A 223 5.24 2.10 -21.19
CA ASP A 223 5.52 1.00 -22.12
C ASP A 223 6.28 -0.18 -21.49
N GLY A 224 6.59 -0.10 -20.18
CA GLY A 224 7.34 -1.11 -19.43
C GLY A 224 8.86 -1.00 -19.55
N THR A 225 9.42 0.00 -20.26
CA THR A 225 10.87 0.18 -20.34
C THR A 225 11.42 0.76 -19.04
N LEU A 226 12.59 0.24 -18.59
CA LEU A 226 13.28 0.77 -17.41
C LEU A 226 13.79 2.19 -17.70
N ASP A 227 13.41 3.14 -16.84
CA ASP A 227 13.86 4.52 -16.92
C ASP A 227 14.95 4.85 -15.88
N LYS A 228 14.72 4.46 -14.61
CA LYS A 228 15.69 4.70 -13.52
C LYS A 228 15.86 3.46 -12.64
N LYS A 229 17.09 3.32 -12.14
CA LYS A 229 17.46 2.34 -11.11
C LYS A 229 18.15 3.10 -9.97
N ILE A 230 17.64 2.96 -8.76
CA ILE A 230 18.21 3.56 -7.57
C ILE A 230 18.62 2.46 -6.61
N GLU A 231 19.88 2.49 -6.17
CA GLU A 231 20.36 1.64 -5.09
C GLU A 231 19.94 2.25 -3.76
N CYS A 232 19.22 1.47 -2.98
CA CYS A 232 18.74 1.88 -1.67
C CYS A 232 19.84 1.61 -0.62
N PRO A 233 20.15 2.57 0.28
CA PRO A 233 21.11 2.33 1.36
C PRO A 233 20.65 1.27 2.36
N ALA A 234 19.35 0.97 2.42
CA ALA A 234 18.80 -0.15 3.15
C ALA A 234 18.65 -1.36 2.23
N PRO A 235 19.02 -2.59 2.67
CA PRO A 235 18.97 -3.78 1.82
C PRO A 235 17.56 -4.21 1.46
N HIS A 236 16.54 -3.75 2.22
CA HIS A 236 15.16 -4.18 2.09
C HIS A 236 14.20 -2.99 2.00
N PRO A 237 14.18 -2.22 0.89
CA PRO A 237 13.11 -1.26 0.63
C PRO A 237 11.79 -2.01 0.40
N SER A 238 10.73 -1.60 1.05
CA SER A 238 9.43 -2.28 1.00
C SER A 238 8.41 -1.52 0.15
N SER A 239 8.26 -0.23 0.36
CA SER A 239 7.25 0.53 -0.37
C SER A 239 7.68 1.96 -0.63
N VAL A 240 7.01 2.62 -1.58
CA VAL A 240 7.36 3.97 -2.05
C VAL A 240 6.13 4.86 -2.19
N ALA A 241 6.28 6.15 -1.84
CA ALA A 241 5.27 7.17 -2.08
C ALA A 241 5.90 8.53 -2.32
N PHE A 242 5.37 9.31 -3.24
CA PHE A 242 5.74 10.70 -3.38
C PHE A 242 5.08 11.57 -2.32
N GLY A 243 5.80 12.56 -1.82
CA GLY A 243 5.31 13.53 -0.86
C GLY A 243 6.14 14.81 -0.86
N GLY A 244 5.95 15.61 0.19
CA GLY A 244 6.41 16.99 0.26
C GLY A 244 5.42 17.96 -0.41
N PRO A 245 5.51 19.26 -0.10
CA PRO A 245 4.55 20.26 -0.62
C PRO A 245 4.48 20.31 -2.15
N ALA A 246 5.58 19.97 -2.83
CA ALA A 246 5.65 19.91 -4.30
C ALA A 246 5.51 18.48 -4.84
N LEU A 247 5.29 17.47 -4.00
CA LEU A 247 5.27 16.04 -4.35
C LEU A 247 6.57 15.59 -5.06
N ASP A 248 7.71 16.18 -4.75
CA ASP A 248 9.01 15.97 -5.39
C ASP A 248 9.99 15.15 -4.54
N THR A 249 9.55 14.67 -3.40
CA THR A 249 10.30 13.79 -2.51
C THR A 249 9.71 12.38 -2.59
N LEU A 250 10.51 11.39 -2.98
CA LEU A 250 10.12 9.99 -2.91
C LEU A 250 10.48 9.45 -1.52
N TYR A 251 9.47 9.16 -0.71
CA TYR A 251 9.64 8.47 0.57
C TYR A 251 9.66 6.98 0.34
N VAL A 252 10.55 6.29 1.07
CA VAL A 252 10.74 4.85 0.99
C VAL A 252 10.69 4.27 2.39
N THR A 253 9.81 3.32 2.59
CA THR A 253 9.81 2.49 3.80
C THR A 253 10.81 1.34 3.64
N THR A 254 11.37 0.88 4.75
CA THR A 254 12.34 -0.21 4.75
C THR A 254 12.05 -1.21 5.86
N VAL A 255 12.60 -2.42 5.71
CA VAL A 255 12.35 -3.54 6.61
C VAL A 255 13.59 -3.88 7.42
N ARG A 256 13.39 -4.08 8.71
CA ARG A 256 14.38 -4.68 9.63
C ARG A 256 14.09 -6.16 9.86
N GLU A 257 12.80 -6.52 9.98
CA GLU A 257 12.36 -7.87 10.24
C GLU A 257 10.96 -8.12 9.67
N THR A 258 10.75 -9.28 9.04
CA THR A 258 9.41 -9.70 8.57
C THR A 258 8.76 -10.76 9.46
N GLY A 259 9.49 -11.28 10.46
CA GLY A 259 9.07 -12.47 11.22
C GLY A 259 9.16 -13.78 10.42
N MET A 260 9.70 -13.72 9.20
CA MET A 260 9.79 -14.88 8.28
C MET A 260 11.20 -15.02 7.70
N LEU A 261 11.47 -14.34 6.58
CA LEU A 261 12.69 -14.52 5.78
C LEU A 261 13.70 -13.40 5.96
N ILE A 262 13.24 -12.19 6.30
CA ILE A 262 14.11 -11.02 6.41
C ILE A 262 14.38 -10.72 7.87
N LYS A 263 15.67 -10.60 8.17
CA LYS A 263 16.18 -9.99 9.40
C LYS A 263 17.47 -9.26 9.05
N SER A 264 17.55 -7.97 9.34
CA SER A 264 18.69 -7.14 9.02
C SER A 264 19.02 -6.18 10.15
N ASP A 265 20.28 -6.16 10.57
CA ASP A 265 20.81 -5.24 11.57
C ASP A 265 21.53 -4.05 10.93
N GLU A 266 21.51 -3.92 9.59
CA GLU A 266 22.07 -2.79 8.86
C GLU A 266 21.49 -1.47 9.37
N PRO A 267 22.32 -0.39 9.49
CA PRO A 267 21.90 0.87 10.12
C PRO A 267 20.66 1.51 9.49
N ALA A 268 20.47 1.36 8.17
CA ALA A 268 19.33 1.92 7.46
C ALA A 268 18.09 1.02 7.47
N SER A 269 18.17 -0.23 7.94
CA SER A 269 17.04 -1.15 7.99
C SER A 269 15.98 -0.69 8.98
N GLY A 270 14.73 -0.65 8.56
CA GLY A 270 13.59 -0.14 9.31
C GLY A 270 13.48 1.39 9.31
N SER A 271 14.36 2.10 8.64
CA SER A 271 14.29 3.57 8.51
C SER A 271 13.32 3.97 7.40
N ILE A 272 12.78 5.18 7.54
CA ILE A 272 12.13 5.87 6.42
C ILE A 272 13.19 6.69 5.71
N LEU A 273 13.27 6.56 4.40
CA LEU A 273 14.20 7.33 3.56
C LEU A 273 13.43 8.38 2.76
N ALA A 274 14.07 9.51 2.54
CA ALA A 274 13.59 10.59 1.68
C ALA A 274 14.57 10.80 0.53
N ILE A 275 14.13 10.58 -0.69
CA ILE A 275 14.94 10.74 -1.91
C ILE A 275 14.48 12.01 -2.63
N ARG A 276 15.41 12.95 -2.84
CA ARG A 276 15.17 14.24 -3.49
C ARG A 276 16.05 14.42 -4.73
N GLY A 277 15.64 15.35 -5.61
CA GLY A 277 16.38 15.64 -6.84
C GLY A 277 16.24 14.52 -7.86
N LEU A 278 15.04 13.99 -8.01
CA LEU A 278 14.68 12.97 -9.00
C LEU A 278 14.25 13.57 -10.34
N ASP A 279 13.99 14.90 -10.36
CA ASP A 279 13.47 15.67 -11.50
C ASP A 279 12.09 15.18 -11.99
N VAL A 280 11.34 14.56 -11.09
CA VAL A 280 9.96 14.11 -11.29
C VAL A 280 9.11 14.42 -10.06
N ARG A 281 7.81 14.43 -10.22
CA ARG A 281 6.85 14.65 -9.12
C ARG A 281 5.84 13.50 -9.07
N GLY A 282 5.32 13.27 -7.89
CA GLY A 282 4.17 12.39 -7.69
C GLY A 282 2.85 13.06 -8.00
N VAL A 283 1.80 12.38 -7.66
CA VAL A 283 0.41 12.87 -7.69
C VAL A 283 -0.21 12.72 -6.32
N PRO A 284 -1.22 13.53 -5.96
CA PRO A 284 -1.91 13.38 -4.68
C PRO A 284 -2.49 11.98 -4.50
N GLU A 285 -2.39 11.46 -3.28
CA GLU A 285 -2.95 10.15 -2.94
C GLU A 285 -4.49 10.21 -2.98
N ARG A 286 -5.11 9.13 -3.43
CA ARG A 286 -6.57 9.02 -3.48
C ARG A 286 -7.12 8.69 -2.11
N ARG A 287 -8.28 9.26 -1.78
CA ARG A 287 -8.94 9.09 -0.49
C ARG A 287 -10.05 8.06 -0.58
N PHE A 288 -10.18 7.25 0.47
CA PHE A 288 -11.31 6.34 0.61
C PHE A 288 -12.60 7.11 0.86
N ARG A 289 -13.65 6.76 0.14
CA ARG A 289 -14.97 7.37 0.26
C ARG A 289 -15.90 6.46 1.03
N LEU A 290 -16.17 6.83 2.28
CA LEU A 290 -17.28 6.23 3.02
C LEU A 290 -18.59 6.75 2.42
N THR A 291 -19.42 5.83 1.93
CA THR A 291 -20.80 6.14 1.53
C THR A 291 -21.71 5.65 2.64
N THR A 292 -22.54 6.54 3.21
CA THR A 292 -23.57 6.11 4.17
C THR A 292 -24.49 5.09 3.49
N ARG A 293 -24.74 3.97 4.14
CA ARG A 293 -25.80 3.04 3.70
C ARG A 293 -27.09 3.85 3.66
N ASP A 294 -27.72 3.96 2.50
CA ASP A 294 -29.10 4.41 2.40
C ASP A 294 -29.94 3.46 3.27
N GLU A 295 -30.60 4.00 4.30
CA GLU A 295 -31.48 3.24 5.22
C GLU A 295 -32.67 2.58 4.48
N SER A 296 -32.84 2.85 3.19
CA SER A 296 -33.88 2.26 2.34
C SER A 296 -33.67 0.76 2.02
N THR A 297 -32.44 0.22 2.18
CA THR A 297 -32.13 -1.19 1.89
C THR A 297 -32.23 -2.11 3.11
N ALA A 298 -32.41 -1.59 4.31
CA ALA A 298 -32.50 -2.39 5.54
C ALA A 298 -33.87 -3.08 5.73
N LYS A 299 -34.85 -2.83 4.88
CA LYS A 299 -36.22 -3.38 5.00
C LYS A 299 -36.53 -4.62 4.14
N GLN A 300 -35.57 -5.18 3.42
CA GLN A 300 -35.84 -6.33 2.51
C GLN A 300 -35.21 -7.67 2.91
N VAL A 301 -34.73 -7.84 4.15
CA VAL A 301 -34.16 -9.14 4.60
C VAL A 301 -34.99 -9.76 5.74
N HIS A 302 -36.26 -9.53 5.81
CA HIS A 302 -37.15 -10.33 6.68
C HIS A 302 -38.47 -10.59 5.96
N THR A 303 -38.45 -11.59 5.06
CA THR A 303 -39.60 -12.49 4.79
C THR A 303 -39.21 -13.48 3.67
N VAL A 304 -38.60 -14.59 4.02
CA VAL A 304 -38.86 -15.85 3.33
C VAL A 304 -39.00 -16.93 4.41
N ASN A 305 -40.18 -17.43 4.49
CA ASN A 305 -40.60 -18.61 5.28
C ASN A 305 -39.81 -19.86 4.89
#